data_8519a16f53e556b2b44cea05a0eb9b34
#
_entry.id   8519a16f53e556b2b44cea05a0eb9b34
#
_cell.length_a   1.000
_cell.length_b   1.000
_cell.length_c   1.000
_cell.angle_alpha   90.00
_cell.angle_beta   90.00
_cell.angle_gamma   90.00
#
_symmetry.space_group_name_H-M   'P 1'
#
loop_
_entity.id
_entity.type
_entity.pdbx_description
1 polymer ?
#
loop_
_entity_poly.entity_id
_entity_poly.type
_entity_poly.pdbx_seq_one_letter_code
_entity_poly.pdbx_strand_id
1 'polypeptide(L)'
;MKIALTVGHSRLKNGYYTSADGKKYGGCNEYRWCRAFSKQVKTELTKKGHKVDRILCPEKKFISSSEEKNYKLNQINKDIYDLVIELHLNAASPAAEGTEVLYKSTTGKKYAAAVQKQLSSVFKNRGILQRDNLYILNQTKPPAILIETFFCTSKSDYKKGKGLANRRKLAKLIASGIQKTK
;
A
#
# COMPACT_ATOMS: atom_id res chain seq x y z
N MET A 1 5.49 10.36 14.64
CA MET A 1 4.08 10.22 14.20
C MET A 1 3.55 8.85 14.58
N LYS A 2 2.24 8.77 14.83
CA LYS A 2 1.51 7.51 14.90
C LYS A 2 0.88 7.21 13.52
N ILE A 3 1.23 6.07 12.93
CA ILE A 3 0.86 5.72 11.56
C ILE A 3 -0.01 4.47 11.55
N ALA A 4 -1.17 4.52 10.89
CA ALA A 4 -1.95 3.35 10.53
C ALA A 4 -1.43 2.80 9.21
N LEU A 5 -0.82 1.61 9.23
CA LEU A 5 -0.35 0.90 8.05
C LEU A 5 -1.31 -0.25 7.72
N THR A 6 -1.93 -0.19 6.57
CA THR A 6 -2.85 -1.23 6.11
C THR A 6 -2.49 -1.77 4.74
N VAL A 7 -3.21 -2.78 4.29
CA VAL A 7 -3.03 -3.44 3.01
C VAL A 7 -4.39 -3.50 2.31
N GLY A 8 -4.41 -3.22 1.04
CA GLY A 8 -5.61 -3.43 0.22
C GLY A 8 -6.05 -4.89 0.22
N HIS A 9 -7.34 -5.08 0.05
CA HIS A 9 -7.91 -6.42 -0.11
C HIS A 9 -7.80 -7.35 1.11
N SER A 10 -8.35 -8.55 0.96
CA SER A 10 -8.19 -9.65 1.91
C SER A 10 -8.42 -11.02 1.23
N ARG A 11 -8.43 -12.08 2.03
CA ARG A 11 -8.89 -13.40 1.65
C ARG A 11 -10.25 -13.66 2.30
N LEU A 12 -11.30 -13.81 1.50
CA LEU A 12 -12.68 -14.04 1.96
C LEU A 12 -12.86 -15.43 2.58
N LYS A 13 -14.02 -15.63 3.24
CA LYS A 13 -14.38 -16.88 3.92
C LYS A 13 -14.35 -18.09 2.97
N ASN A 14 -14.80 -17.93 1.74
CA ASN A 14 -14.75 -18.93 0.69
C ASN A 14 -13.34 -19.21 0.12
N GLY A 15 -12.30 -18.52 0.61
CA GLY A 15 -10.92 -18.65 0.17
C GLY A 15 -10.52 -17.75 -1.01
N TYR A 16 -11.47 -17.03 -1.61
CA TYR A 16 -11.21 -16.11 -2.71
C TYR A 16 -10.41 -14.88 -2.24
N TYR A 17 -9.48 -14.41 -3.06
CA TYR A 17 -8.76 -13.15 -2.84
C TYR A 17 -9.47 -12.03 -3.59
N THR A 18 -9.80 -10.93 -2.92
CA THR A 18 -10.43 -9.75 -3.55
C THR A 18 -9.43 -8.90 -4.34
N SER A 19 -8.16 -9.31 -4.37
CA SER A 19 -7.04 -8.67 -5.05
C SER A 19 -6.79 -9.19 -6.45
N ALA A 20 -6.05 -8.42 -7.24
CA ALA A 20 -5.51 -8.89 -8.52
C ALA A 20 -4.51 -10.05 -8.35
N ASP A 21 -4.46 -10.92 -9.36
CA ASP A 21 -3.47 -12.02 -9.42
C ASP A 21 -2.75 -12.02 -10.78
N GLY A 22 -1.50 -11.57 -10.76
CA GLY A 22 -0.63 -11.50 -11.93
C GLY A 22 0.20 -12.74 -12.21
N LYS A 23 0.03 -13.84 -11.45
CA LYS A 23 0.89 -15.04 -11.55
C LYS A 23 0.93 -15.61 -12.95
N LYS A 24 -0.20 -15.65 -13.66
CA LYS A 24 -0.25 -16.15 -15.04
C LYS A 24 0.62 -15.37 -16.03
N TYR A 25 0.99 -14.14 -15.67
CA TYR A 25 1.89 -13.27 -16.46
C TYR A 25 3.32 -13.23 -15.90
N GLY A 26 3.67 -14.13 -14.98
CA GLY A 26 4.97 -14.15 -14.32
C GLY A 26 5.15 -13.14 -13.19
N GLY A 27 4.07 -12.51 -12.77
CA GLY A 27 3.99 -11.59 -11.64
C GLY A 27 3.57 -12.28 -10.32
N CYS A 28 2.74 -11.63 -9.51
CA CYS A 28 2.34 -12.15 -8.20
C CYS A 28 0.88 -11.83 -7.85
N ASN A 29 0.38 -12.46 -6.78
CA ASN A 29 -0.88 -12.05 -6.15
C ASN A 29 -0.61 -10.81 -5.30
N GLU A 30 -1.37 -9.74 -5.54
CA GLU A 30 -1.23 -8.44 -4.91
C GLU A 30 -1.36 -8.52 -3.37
N TYR A 31 -2.47 -9.07 -2.85
CA TYR A 31 -2.70 -9.14 -1.40
C TYR A 31 -1.60 -9.90 -0.67
N ARG A 32 -1.21 -11.07 -1.18
CA ARG A 32 -0.16 -11.89 -0.55
C ARG A 32 1.17 -11.16 -0.50
N TRP A 33 1.52 -10.46 -1.58
CA TRP A 33 2.75 -9.69 -1.64
C TRP A 33 2.70 -8.49 -0.68
N CYS A 34 1.65 -7.67 -0.73
CA CYS A 34 1.47 -6.50 0.13
C CYS A 34 1.41 -6.87 1.61
N ARG A 35 0.72 -7.97 1.96
CA ARG A 35 0.66 -8.47 3.33
C ARG A 35 2.05 -8.85 3.88
N ALA A 36 2.87 -9.52 3.07
CA ALA A 36 4.25 -9.81 3.45
C ALA A 36 5.10 -8.53 3.52
N PHE A 37 4.95 -7.63 2.55
CA PHE A 37 5.69 -6.37 2.46
C PHE A 37 5.40 -5.40 3.61
N SER A 38 4.16 -5.37 4.10
CA SER A 38 3.79 -4.49 5.22
C SER A 38 4.60 -4.72 6.51
N LYS A 39 5.17 -5.92 6.69
CA LYS A 39 6.09 -6.21 7.81
C LYS A 39 7.37 -5.39 7.68
N GLN A 40 7.96 -5.34 6.48
CA GLN A 40 9.18 -4.59 6.22
C GLN A 40 8.94 -3.08 6.31
N VAL A 41 7.80 -2.60 5.76
CA VAL A 41 7.42 -1.17 5.85
C VAL A 41 7.26 -0.75 7.31
N LYS A 42 6.54 -1.55 8.14
CA LYS A 42 6.44 -1.28 9.59
C LYS A 42 7.84 -1.18 10.21
N THR A 43 8.71 -2.17 9.96
CA THR A 43 10.07 -2.21 10.53
C THR A 43 10.86 -0.94 10.18
N GLU A 44 10.86 -0.53 8.91
CA GLU A 44 11.66 0.63 8.49
C GLU A 44 11.06 1.96 8.97
N LEU A 45 9.74 2.10 9.06
CA LEU A 45 9.09 3.26 9.67
C LEU A 45 9.39 3.33 11.19
N THR A 46 9.34 2.21 11.90
CA THR A 46 9.68 2.16 13.34
C THR A 46 11.13 2.54 13.60
N LYS A 47 12.08 2.11 12.76
CA LYS A 47 13.49 2.54 12.84
C LYS A 47 13.68 4.04 12.68
N LYS A 48 12.73 4.73 12.01
CA LYS A 48 12.72 6.19 11.87
C LYS A 48 11.95 6.92 12.98
N GLY A 49 11.64 6.21 14.07
CA GLY A 49 10.99 6.79 15.25
C GLY A 49 9.48 6.99 15.12
N HIS A 50 8.82 6.30 14.17
CA HIS A 50 7.36 6.32 14.09
C HIS A 50 6.74 5.19 14.93
N LYS A 51 5.61 5.46 15.59
CA LYS A 51 4.73 4.42 16.14
C LYS A 51 3.84 3.90 15.01
N VAL A 52 3.89 2.61 14.72
CA VAL A 52 3.20 2.04 13.56
C VAL A 52 2.29 0.90 13.98
N ASP A 53 0.99 1.09 13.81
CA ASP A 53 -0.02 0.07 13.99
C ASP A 53 -0.34 -0.57 12.64
N ARG A 54 -0.11 -1.89 12.52
CA ARG A 54 -0.39 -2.64 11.31
C ARG A 54 -1.80 -3.21 11.37
N ILE A 55 -2.74 -2.57 10.67
CA ILE A 55 -4.15 -2.90 10.65
C ILE A 55 -4.45 -3.76 9.42
N LEU A 56 -4.68 -5.04 9.62
CA LEU A 56 -4.94 -6.02 8.56
C LEU A 56 -6.30 -6.68 8.77
N CYS A 57 -7.00 -6.92 7.68
CA CYS A 57 -8.19 -7.76 7.73
C CYS A 57 -7.82 -9.18 8.14
N PRO A 58 -8.54 -9.78 9.11
CA PRO A 58 -8.43 -11.21 9.38
C PRO A 58 -8.81 -12.02 8.13
N GLU A 59 -7.96 -12.99 7.77
CA GLU A 59 -8.24 -13.86 6.63
C GLU A 59 -9.41 -14.79 6.91
N LYS A 60 -10.21 -15.09 5.89
CA LYS A 60 -11.35 -16.01 5.93
C LYS A 60 -12.44 -15.59 6.94
N LYS A 61 -12.50 -14.32 7.33
CA LYS A 61 -13.54 -13.81 8.25
C LYS A 61 -14.74 -13.26 7.50
N PHE A 62 -14.51 -12.50 6.44
CA PHE A 62 -15.54 -11.74 5.71
C PHE A 62 -16.05 -12.49 4.50
N ILE A 63 -17.30 -12.23 4.13
CA ILE A 63 -17.95 -12.82 2.95
C ILE A 63 -17.89 -11.90 1.74
N SER A 64 -17.61 -10.61 1.94
CA SER A 64 -17.56 -9.60 0.86
C SER A 64 -16.43 -8.59 1.04
N SER A 65 -16.07 -7.91 -0.06
CA SER A 65 -15.13 -6.79 -0.04
C SER A 65 -15.68 -5.57 0.71
N SER A 66 -16.98 -5.41 0.80
CA SER A 66 -17.62 -4.35 1.59
C SER A 66 -17.35 -4.54 3.08
N GLU A 67 -17.51 -5.75 3.59
CA GLU A 67 -17.25 -6.06 5.01
C GLU A 67 -15.77 -5.86 5.38
N GLU A 68 -14.84 -6.25 4.51
CA GLU A 68 -13.40 -6.01 4.76
C GLU A 68 -13.05 -4.53 4.81
N LYS A 69 -13.65 -3.71 3.92
CA LYS A 69 -13.48 -2.24 3.91
C LYS A 69 -14.02 -1.61 5.19
N ASN A 70 -15.26 -1.97 5.57
CA ASN A 70 -15.88 -1.48 6.80
C ASN A 70 -15.06 -1.84 8.05
N TYR A 71 -14.57 -3.08 8.11
CA TYR A 71 -13.69 -3.49 9.21
C TYR A 71 -12.44 -2.61 9.30
N LYS A 72 -11.74 -2.39 8.18
CA LYS A 72 -10.53 -1.54 8.17
C LYS A 72 -10.83 -0.11 8.60
N LEU A 73 -11.88 0.51 8.03
CA LEU A 73 -12.31 1.86 8.40
C LEU A 73 -12.61 1.97 9.90
N ASN A 74 -13.37 1.01 10.45
CA ASN A 74 -13.70 0.99 11.87
C ASN A 74 -12.45 0.85 12.74
N GLN A 75 -11.45 0.02 12.34
CA GLN A 75 -10.22 -0.12 13.09
C GLN A 75 -9.34 1.14 13.02
N ILE A 76 -9.31 1.84 11.89
CA ILE A 76 -8.54 3.07 11.71
C ILE A 76 -9.22 4.23 12.44
N ASN A 77 -10.52 4.43 12.25
CA ASN A 77 -11.23 5.61 12.73
C ASN A 77 -11.54 5.61 14.25
N LYS A 78 -11.37 4.46 14.94
CA LYS A 78 -11.53 4.38 16.41
C LYS A 78 -10.33 4.92 17.18
N ASP A 79 -9.20 5.18 16.54
CA ASP A 79 -7.96 5.65 17.13
C ASP A 79 -7.49 6.93 16.44
N ILE A 80 -6.52 7.64 17.04
CA ILE A 80 -5.95 8.87 16.49
C ILE A 80 -4.63 8.54 15.81
N TYR A 81 -4.56 8.80 14.51
CA TYR A 81 -3.35 8.64 13.68
C TYR A 81 -2.99 9.97 13.01
N ASP A 82 -1.70 10.16 12.78
CA ASP A 82 -1.18 11.30 12.02
C ASP A 82 -1.21 11.05 10.51
N LEU A 83 -1.16 9.77 10.09
CA LEU A 83 -1.13 9.35 8.70
C LEU A 83 -1.67 7.93 8.54
N VAL A 84 -2.43 7.70 7.47
CA VAL A 84 -2.80 6.36 6.98
C VAL A 84 -2.00 6.04 5.73
N ILE A 85 -1.42 4.84 5.68
CA ILE A 85 -0.73 4.29 4.51
C ILE A 85 -1.41 2.98 4.13
N GLU A 86 -2.00 2.91 2.93
CA GLU A 86 -2.49 1.64 2.38
C GLU A 86 -1.56 1.16 1.26
N LEU A 87 -1.15 -0.10 1.34
CA LEU A 87 -0.26 -0.73 0.35
C LEU A 87 -1.07 -1.54 -0.65
N HIS A 88 -0.81 -1.29 -1.93
CA HIS A 88 -1.38 -1.95 -3.10
C HIS A 88 -0.32 -2.31 -4.13
N LEU A 89 -0.71 -3.11 -5.10
CA LEU A 89 -0.04 -3.31 -6.38
C LEU A 89 -1.05 -3.07 -7.50
N ASN A 90 -0.66 -2.27 -8.47
CA ASN A 90 -1.48 -2.01 -9.64
C ASN A 90 -1.65 -3.26 -10.53
N ALA A 91 -2.68 -3.28 -11.36
CA ALA A 91 -2.93 -4.35 -12.30
C ALA A 91 -3.50 -3.79 -13.61
N ALA A 92 -2.89 -4.19 -14.73
CA ALA A 92 -3.34 -3.86 -16.09
C ALA A 92 -2.80 -4.91 -17.07
N SER A 93 -2.59 -4.55 -18.35
CA SER A 93 -1.91 -5.41 -19.29
C SER A 93 -0.51 -5.80 -18.77
N PRO A 94 0.04 -6.96 -19.17
CA PRO A 94 1.38 -7.40 -18.75
C PRO A 94 2.52 -6.45 -19.12
N ALA A 95 2.30 -5.57 -20.11
CA ALA A 95 3.24 -4.54 -20.54
C ALA A 95 3.18 -3.26 -19.67
N ALA A 96 2.16 -3.10 -18.82
CA ALA A 96 2.05 -1.95 -17.94
C ALA A 96 3.06 -2.06 -16.79
N GLU A 97 3.79 -0.98 -16.54
CA GLU A 97 4.86 -0.91 -15.55
C GLU A 97 4.83 0.41 -14.77
N GLY A 98 5.43 0.39 -13.58
CA GLY A 98 5.74 1.57 -12.83
C GLY A 98 5.04 1.66 -11.48
N THR A 99 5.29 2.76 -10.80
CA THR A 99 4.76 3.09 -9.46
C THR A 99 3.96 4.38 -9.51
N GLU A 100 2.93 4.48 -8.71
CA GLU A 100 2.14 5.70 -8.50
C GLU A 100 1.64 5.77 -7.06
N VAL A 101 1.43 6.98 -6.55
CA VAL A 101 0.86 7.17 -5.21
C VAL A 101 -0.37 8.05 -5.29
N LEU A 102 -1.45 7.57 -4.69
CA LEU A 102 -2.75 8.22 -4.71
C LEU A 102 -2.99 8.94 -3.39
N TYR A 103 -3.65 10.09 -3.47
CA TYR A 103 -3.99 10.94 -2.31
C TYR A 103 -5.32 11.66 -2.53
N LYS A 104 -5.87 12.26 -1.46
CA LYS A 104 -7.02 13.19 -1.55
C LYS A 104 -6.67 14.57 -1.01
N SER A 105 -6.15 14.67 0.20
CA SER A 105 -5.91 15.93 0.89
C SER A 105 -4.58 16.60 0.49
N THR A 106 -4.45 17.90 0.74
CA THR A 106 -3.20 18.65 0.55
C THR A 106 -2.04 18.06 1.36
N THR A 107 -2.30 17.64 2.59
CA THR A 107 -1.29 16.96 3.42
C THR A 107 -0.92 15.59 2.82
N GLY A 108 -1.91 14.81 2.37
CA GLY A 108 -1.68 13.55 1.66
C GLY A 108 -0.83 13.74 0.41
N LYS A 109 -1.04 14.84 -0.35
CA LYS A 109 -0.23 15.18 -1.54
C LYS A 109 1.25 15.29 -1.23
N LYS A 110 1.61 15.93 -0.11
CA LYS A 110 3.02 16.08 0.30
C LYS A 110 3.69 14.72 0.53
N TYR A 111 3.02 13.83 1.29
CA TYR A 111 3.51 12.47 1.53
C TYR A 111 3.56 11.64 0.23
N ALA A 112 2.52 11.74 -0.61
CA ALA A 112 2.47 11.04 -1.89
C ALA A 112 3.64 11.44 -2.79
N ALA A 113 3.92 12.74 -2.94
CA ALA A 113 5.04 13.25 -3.74
C ALA A 113 6.40 12.76 -3.23
N ALA A 114 6.61 12.81 -1.91
CA ALA A 114 7.87 12.38 -1.30
C ALA A 114 8.10 10.86 -1.46
N VAL A 115 7.05 10.04 -1.27
CA VAL A 115 7.14 8.58 -1.46
C VAL A 115 7.34 8.24 -2.94
N GLN A 116 6.57 8.87 -3.83
CA GLN A 116 6.70 8.66 -5.28
C GLN A 116 8.12 8.96 -5.77
N LYS A 117 8.71 10.08 -5.34
CA LYS A 117 10.10 10.44 -5.66
C LYS A 117 11.09 9.34 -5.27
N GLN A 118 10.88 8.65 -4.15
CA GLN A 118 11.76 7.57 -3.72
C GLN A 118 11.54 6.30 -4.55
N LEU A 119 10.27 5.89 -4.78
CA LEU A 119 9.96 4.67 -5.51
C LEU A 119 10.31 4.75 -6.99
N SER A 120 10.25 5.95 -7.59
CA SER A 120 10.63 6.18 -8.99
C SER A 120 12.13 5.99 -9.27
N SER A 121 12.98 5.82 -8.25
CA SER A 121 14.36 5.39 -8.41
C SER A 121 14.51 3.90 -8.80
N VAL A 122 13.43 3.12 -8.66
CA VAL A 122 13.40 1.67 -8.96
C VAL A 122 12.42 1.35 -10.08
N PHE A 123 11.27 2.00 -10.08
CA PHE A 123 10.19 1.76 -11.03
C PHE A 123 9.96 2.97 -11.94
N LYS A 124 9.34 2.73 -13.10
CA LYS A 124 8.88 3.80 -13.97
C LYS A 124 7.97 4.75 -13.19
N ASN A 125 8.24 6.05 -13.25
CA ASN A 125 7.45 7.06 -12.57
C ASN A 125 6.13 7.30 -13.31
N ARG A 126 5.01 7.06 -12.64
CA ARG A 126 3.65 7.35 -13.14
C ARG A 126 3.05 8.59 -12.48
N GLY A 127 3.77 9.19 -11.53
CA GLY A 127 3.33 10.39 -10.82
C GLY A 127 2.50 10.10 -9.59
N ILE A 128 1.85 11.17 -9.12
CA ILE A 128 0.87 11.14 -8.03
C ILE A 128 -0.50 11.50 -8.56
N LEU A 129 -1.56 10.85 -8.08
CA LEU A 129 -2.92 11.05 -8.56
C LEU A 129 -3.86 11.42 -7.41
N GLN A 130 -4.62 12.49 -7.62
CA GLN A 130 -5.71 12.83 -6.70
C GLN A 130 -6.91 11.91 -6.97
N ARG A 131 -7.44 11.31 -5.89
CA ARG A 131 -8.62 10.43 -5.92
C ARG A 131 -9.51 10.71 -4.73
N ASP A 132 -10.79 10.96 -4.98
CA ASP A 132 -11.82 11.23 -3.97
C ASP A 132 -12.82 10.07 -3.82
N ASN A 133 -12.76 9.08 -4.71
CA ASN A 133 -13.67 7.94 -4.74
C ASN A 133 -13.12 6.67 -4.05
N LEU A 134 -11.89 6.70 -3.52
CA LEU A 134 -11.31 5.57 -2.81
C LEU A 134 -11.63 5.66 -1.32
N TYR A 135 -12.26 4.61 -0.77
CA TYR A 135 -12.73 4.59 0.61
C TYR A 135 -11.66 4.96 1.64
N ILE A 136 -10.43 4.45 1.48
CA ILE A 136 -9.32 4.70 2.41
C ILE A 136 -8.88 6.16 2.41
N LEU A 137 -8.95 6.82 1.25
CA LEU A 137 -8.58 8.23 1.09
C LEU A 137 -9.71 9.18 1.52
N ASN A 138 -10.97 8.71 1.42
CA ASN A 138 -12.16 9.54 1.60
C ASN A 138 -12.82 9.38 2.98
N GLN A 139 -12.76 8.19 3.58
CA GLN A 139 -13.52 7.84 4.79
C GLN A 139 -12.64 7.64 6.02
N THR A 140 -11.32 7.87 5.93
CA THR A 140 -10.45 7.94 7.11
C THR A 140 -10.32 9.38 7.61
N LYS A 141 -10.29 9.57 8.94
CA LYS A 141 -10.17 10.89 9.57
C LYS A 141 -8.80 11.56 9.31
N PRO A 142 -7.67 10.85 9.45
CA PRO A 142 -6.34 11.43 9.21
C PRO A 142 -6.04 11.53 7.70
N PRO A 143 -5.03 12.33 7.31
CA PRO A 143 -4.49 12.29 5.95
C PRO A 143 -4.13 10.86 5.55
N ALA A 144 -4.44 10.49 4.30
CA ALA A 144 -4.17 9.15 3.81
C ALA A 144 -3.46 9.16 2.45
N ILE A 145 -2.61 8.17 2.21
CA ILE A 145 -2.03 7.84 0.92
C ILE A 145 -2.24 6.36 0.60
N LEU A 146 -2.43 6.06 -0.68
CA LEU A 146 -2.48 4.71 -1.22
C LEU A 146 -1.30 4.54 -2.16
N ILE A 147 -0.47 3.52 -1.92
CA ILE A 147 0.77 3.30 -2.67
C ILE A 147 0.59 2.11 -3.60
N GLU A 148 0.49 2.36 -4.89
CA GLU A 148 0.60 1.36 -5.94
C GLU A 148 2.10 1.13 -6.22
N THR A 149 2.68 0.17 -5.49
CA THR A 149 4.15 0.01 -5.45
C THR A 149 4.72 -0.35 -6.83
N PHE A 150 4.01 -1.22 -7.57
CA PHE A 150 4.32 -1.63 -8.95
C PHE A 150 3.14 -2.42 -9.54
N PHE A 151 3.22 -2.85 -10.82
CA PHE A 151 2.19 -3.67 -11.43
C PHE A 151 2.37 -5.16 -11.12
N CYS A 152 1.43 -5.77 -10.38
CA CYS A 152 1.48 -7.20 -10.05
C CYS A 152 1.39 -8.11 -11.29
N THR A 153 0.86 -7.58 -12.40
CA THR A 153 0.78 -8.26 -13.71
C THR A 153 2.06 -8.14 -14.55
N SER A 154 3.00 -7.27 -14.17
CA SER A 154 4.28 -7.10 -14.86
C SER A 154 5.36 -8.01 -14.30
N LYS A 155 5.90 -8.89 -15.15
CA LYS A 155 7.06 -9.73 -14.81
C LYS A 155 8.32 -8.90 -14.52
N SER A 156 8.53 -7.82 -15.27
CA SER A 156 9.65 -6.89 -15.10
C SER A 156 9.60 -6.20 -13.74
N ASP A 157 8.46 -5.59 -13.39
CA ASP A 157 8.29 -4.94 -12.10
C ASP A 157 8.39 -5.95 -10.94
N TYR A 158 7.74 -7.11 -11.06
CA TYR A 158 7.81 -8.13 -10.01
C TYR A 158 9.24 -8.62 -9.78
N LYS A 159 10.09 -8.74 -10.81
CA LYS A 159 11.51 -9.07 -10.64
C LYS A 159 12.23 -8.08 -9.71
N LYS A 160 11.89 -6.79 -9.78
CA LYS A 160 12.43 -5.74 -8.89
C LYS A 160 11.85 -5.79 -7.46
N GLY A 161 10.61 -6.32 -7.30
CA GLY A 161 9.92 -6.46 -6.00
C GLY A 161 10.06 -7.83 -5.35
N LYS A 162 10.52 -8.85 -6.07
CA LYS A 162 10.60 -10.24 -5.61
C LYS A 162 11.67 -10.42 -4.53
N GLY A 163 11.37 -11.24 -3.53
CA GLY A 163 12.31 -11.62 -2.49
C GLY A 163 12.39 -10.61 -1.33
N LEU A 164 13.01 -11.05 -0.23
CA LEU A 164 13.07 -10.26 1.01
C LEU A 164 13.98 -9.04 0.88
N ALA A 165 15.12 -9.18 0.20
CA ALA A 165 16.08 -8.08 0.02
C ALA A 165 15.46 -6.91 -0.73
N ASN A 166 14.77 -7.17 -1.86
CA ASN A 166 14.08 -6.15 -2.62
C ASN A 166 12.94 -5.50 -1.82
N ARG A 167 12.12 -6.30 -1.11
CA ARG A 167 11.08 -5.73 -0.23
C ARG A 167 11.68 -4.84 0.85
N ARG A 168 12.80 -5.20 1.47
CA ARG A 168 13.50 -4.34 2.44
C ARG A 168 13.99 -3.03 1.81
N LYS A 169 14.57 -3.08 0.60
CA LYS A 169 14.96 -1.90 -0.17
C LYS A 169 13.78 -0.97 -0.40
N LEU A 170 12.67 -1.48 -0.93
CA LEU A 170 11.46 -0.71 -1.18
C LEU A 170 10.86 -0.11 0.11
N ALA A 171 10.84 -0.87 1.20
CA ALA A 171 10.38 -0.39 2.50
C ALA A 171 11.23 0.79 3.03
N LYS A 172 12.55 0.73 2.87
CA LYS A 172 13.46 1.84 3.21
C LYS A 172 13.16 3.09 2.38
N LEU A 173 12.86 2.94 1.09
CA LEU A 173 12.47 4.05 0.22
C LEU A 173 11.17 4.71 0.69
N ILE A 174 10.13 3.92 0.97
CA ILE A 174 8.86 4.45 1.52
C ILE A 174 9.11 5.19 2.83
N ALA A 175 9.82 4.57 3.78
CA ALA A 175 10.10 5.18 5.07
C ALA A 175 10.93 6.47 4.95
N SER A 176 11.84 6.54 3.97
CA SER A 176 12.63 7.74 3.68
C SER A 176 11.75 8.85 3.09
N GLY A 177 10.79 8.53 2.22
CA GLY A 177 9.82 9.50 1.71
C GLY A 177 8.96 10.09 2.84
N ILE A 178 8.42 9.23 3.71
CA ILE A 178 7.61 9.67 4.86
C ILE A 178 8.41 10.58 5.81
N GLN A 179 9.67 10.25 6.09
CA GLN A 179 10.53 11.02 7.01
C GLN A 179 10.86 12.42 6.48
N LYS A 180 11.02 12.59 5.16
CA LYS A 180 11.36 13.88 4.53
C LYS A 180 10.20 14.87 4.47
N THR A 181 9.01 14.46 4.85
CA THR A 181 7.78 15.28 4.80
C THR A 181 7.43 15.92 6.16
N LYS A 182 8.25 15.67 7.16
CA LYS A 182 8.12 16.30 8.49
C LYS A 182 8.52 17.77 8.47
#